data_6af19975dece4829a927d2458b79715a
#
_entry.id   6af19975dece4829a927d2458b79715a
#
_cell.length_a   1.000
_cell.length_b   1.000
_cell.length_c   1.000
_cell.angle_alpha   90.00
_cell.angle_beta   90.00
_cell.angle_gamma   90.00
#
_symmetry.space_group_name_H-M   'P 1'
#
loop_
_entity.id
_entity.type
_entity.pdbx_description
1 polymer ?
#
loop_
_entity_poly.entity_id
_entity_poly.type
_entity_poly.pdbx_seq_one_letter_code
_entity_poly.pdbx_strand_id
1 'polypeptide(L)'
;MAVESIFVNGKEYDYDRLHKVFLNGGKQVNSSDIKGFDSLLHTMILCNNAQLIKKHGISGDPTETALMDMASNFKNLYQQLHKYPRIEEIPFESEKKYMVSVNKHADCEKAYMKGAPEVVIKKCKKIMIDGKVKKLSTSEKKKLLEKNKKLSLRGNRVLALAEKISNKNLEGDDYVLIGLVSMKDPPRKEVHKAVAQCKDAGIKIIVISGDQSSTVEAIARQVGIVNDRPLILTGKEVREMTDKELKKVLGKKEILIARAYPQDKLRVVNILTEMGEIVAVTGDGVNDAPALKKANVGVAMGKMGTEVAKEAADIILLDDDFSTIVHAIKSGRTVYSNIKSFIMYILTSNIPQILPFIGFVMLGWPLALPVLLILAIDLGTDMIPAIALGKEKSEKDVMKQKPRKTSEKLLNWGILIRSYGFVGMIQAASSFVIFFMILFEGGWTWGQDIAITDPLYMTAVSGFFGCIIVAQIFDLLSCRTRRQTVFNKDFFSNKLIFIGIASELLLLVAILYTPFLQKVFSTQPFDLKYIPLMFAMGSVILIVEEIRKFLYRKYNILGIN
;
A
#
# COMPACT_ATOMS: atom_id res chain seq x y z
N MET A 1 -1.91 -20.80 -8.03
CA MET A 1 -2.14 -21.27 -9.42
C MET A 1 -3.60 -21.54 -9.68
N ALA A 2 -4.05 -21.49 -10.96
CA ALA A 2 -5.40 -21.88 -11.37
C ALA A 2 -5.40 -22.49 -12.77
N VAL A 3 -6.31 -23.42 -13.05
CA VAL A 3 -6.49 -23.96 -14.41
C VAL A 3 -7.10 -22.89 -15.30
N GLU A 4 -6.49 -22.64 -16.48
CA GLU A 4 -6.91 -21.66 -17.48
C GLU A 4 -7.55 -22.33 -18.69
N SER A 5 -7.00 -23.44 -19.16
CA SER A 5 -7.57 -24.21 -20.26
C SER A 5 -7.25 -25.68 -20.17
N ILE A 6 -8.06 -26.50 -20.84
CA ILE A 6 -7.80 -27.93 -21.05
C ILE A 6 -7.73 -28.22 -22.54
N PHE A 7 -6.85 -29.14 -22.91
CA PHE A 7 -6.79 -29.69 -24.25
C PHE A 7 -7.15 -31.15 -24.20
N VAL A 8 -8.33 -31.49 -24.64
CA VAL A 8 -8.88 -32.85 -24.63
C VAL A 8 -9.63 -33.10 -25.92
N ASN A 9 -9.66 -34.33 -26.39
CA ASN A 9 -10.34 -34.70 -27.63
C ASN A 9 -9.86 -33.90 -28.85
N GLY A 10 -8.59 -33.52 -28.91
CA GLY A 10 -8.00 -32.72 -29.99
C GLY A 10 -8.41 -31.26 -30.03
N LYS A 11 -9.19 -30.77 -29.06
CA LYS A 11 -9.68 -29.39 -28.98
C LYS A 11 -9.22 -28.72 -27.70
N GLU A 12 -9.04 -27.40 -27.77
CA GLU A 12 -8.76 -26.56 -26.60
C GLU A 12 -10.07 -25.96 -26.09
N TYR A 13 -10.24 -25.98 -24.78
CA TYR A 13 -11.37 -25.36 -24.08
C TYR A 13 -10.81 -24.43 -23.00
N ASP A 14 -11.11 -23.15 -23.11
CA ASP A 14 -10.79 -22.17 -22.08
C ASP A 14 -11.75 -22.34 -20.89
N TYR A 15 -11.25 -22.27 -19.67
CA TYR A 15 -12.05 -22.44 -18.46
C TYR A 15 -12.36 -21.07 -17.83
N ASP A 16 -13.63 -20.65 -17.90
CA ASP A 16 -14.12 -19.48 -17.15
C ASP A 16 -14.36 -19.89 -15.69
N ARG A 17 -13.42 -19.49 -14.84
CA ARG A 17 -13.44 -19.78 -13.41
C ARG A 17 -14.59 -19.09 -12.66
N LEU A 18 -15.05 -17.91 -13.14
CA LEU A 18 -16.12 -17.15 -12.49
C LEU A 18 -17.46 -17.84 -12.70
N HIS A 19 -17.74 -18.25 -13.92
CA HIS A 19 -19.00 -18.90 -14.29
C HIS A 19 -18.93 -20.43 -14.23
N LYS A 20 -17.73 -21.00 -14.00
CA LYS A 20 -17.47 -22.46 -13.92
C LYS A 20 -17.88 -23.22 -15.19
N VAL A 21 -17.64 -22.61 -16.35
CA VAL A 21 -17.99 -23.14 -17.67
C VAL A 21 -16.79 -23.21 -18.60
N PHE A 22 -16.87 -24.05 -19.62
CA PHE A 22 -15.88 -24.11 -20.68
C PHE A 22 -16.31 -23.29 -21.89
N LEU A 23 -15.32 -22.69 -22.56
CA LEU A 23 -15.49 -21.92 -23.80
C LEU A 23 -14.66 -22.57 -24.91
N ASN A 24 -15.24 -22.73 -26.09
CA ASN A 24 -14.51 -23.12 -27.30
C ASN A 24 -14.73 -22.04 -28.36
N GLY A 25 -13.69 -21.30 -28.72
CA GLY A 25 -13.78 -20.16 -29.64
C GLY A 25 -14.78 -19.10 -29.18
N GLY A 26 -14.90 -18.86 -27.88
CA GLY A 26 -15.80 -17.87 -27.28
C GLY A 26 -17.25 -18.36 -27.07
N LYS A 27 -17.61 -19.58 -27.51
CA LYS A 27 -18.93 -20.19 -27.28
C LYS A 27 -18.88 -21.10 -26.06
N GLN A 28 -19.89 -20.99 -25.19
CA GLN A 28 -20.04 -21.85 -24.04
C GLN A 28 -20.30 -23.30 -24.43
N VAL A 29 -19.62 -24.25 -23.76
CA VAL A 29 -19.74 -25.70 -23.98
C VAL A 29 -20.05 -26.36 -22.65
N ASN A 30 -21.05 -27.21 -22.59
CA ASN A 30 -21.34 -27.99 -21.39
C ASN A 30 -20.23 -29.04 -21.15
N SER A 31 -19.84 -29.24 -19.91
CA SER A 31 -18.83 -30.22 -19.56
C SER A 31 -19.20 -31.65 -19.97
N SER A 32 -20.49 -32.00 -19.98
CA SER A 32 -21.04 -33.29 -20.48
C SER A 32 -20.76 -33.54 -21.97
N ASP A 33 -20.62 -32.47 -22.77
CA ASP A 33 -20.41 -32.56 -24.21
C ASP A 33 -18.92 -32.74 -24.57
N ILE A 34 -18.03 -32.58 -23.59
CA ILE A 34 -16.58 -32.73 -23.77
C ILE A 34 -16.21 -34.22 -23.58
N LYS A 35 -16.16 -34.97 -24.70
CA LYS A 35 -15.76 -36.36 -24.65
C LYS A 35 -14.36 -36.55 -24.09
N GLY A 36 -14.21 -37.49 -23.15
CA GLY A 36 -12.95 -37.74 -22.43
C GLY A 36 -12.73 -36.85 -21.20
N PHE A 37 -13.64 -35.94 -20.90
CA PHE A 37 -13.53 -35.03 -19.75
C PHE A 37 -13.60 -35.79 -18.41
N ASP A 38 -14.41 -36.82 -18.28
CA ASP A 38 -14.48 -37.64 -17.07
C ASP A 38 -13.15 -38.34 -16.77
N SER A 39 -12.46 -38.92 -17.77
CA SER A 39 -11.11 -39.49 -17.57
C SER A 39 -10.09 -38.42 -17.17
N LEU A 40 -10.22 -37.19 -17.73
CA LEU A 40 -9.38 -36.06 -17.36
C LEU A 40 -9.59 -35.71 -15.88
N LEU A 41 -10.85 -35.59 -15.44
CA LEU A 41 -11.21 -35.28 -14.03
C LEU A 41 -10.72 -36.38 -13.08
N HIS A 42 -10.90 -37.66 -13.43
CA HIS A 42 -10.41 -38.79 -12.62
C HIS A 42 -8.89 -38.70 -12.45
N THR A 43 -8.15 -38.45 -13.54
CA THR A 43 -6.70 -38.30 -13.45
C THR A 43 -6.28 -37.10 -12.58
N MET A 44 -7.00 -35.96 -12.67
CA MET A 44 -6.75 -34.78 -11.83
C MET A 44 -6.97 -35.06 -10.34
N ILE A 45 -8.02 -35.85 -10.01
CA ILE A 45 -8.43 -36.14 -8.64
C ILE A 45 -7.59 -37.25 -8.04
N LEU A 46 -7.43 -38.36 -8.76
CA LEU A 46 -6.86 -39.61 -8.22
C LEU A 46 -5.34 -39.58 -8.25
N CYS A 47 -4.71 -38.97 -9.27
CA CYS A 47 -3.26 -38.77 -9.32
C CYS A 47 -2.90 -37.42 -8.69
N ASN A 48 -3.15 -37.27 -7.38
CA ASN A 48 -3.01 -35.99 -6.68
C ASN A 48 -2.73 -36.25 -5.18
N ASN A 49 -1.83 -35.45 -4.58
CA ASN A 49 -1.45 -35.54 -3.17
C ASN A 49 -2.00 -34.37 -2.33
N ALA A 50 -2.79 -33.47 -2.93
CA ALA A 50 -3.47 -32.43 -2.18
C ALA A 50 -4.54 -33.01 -1.25
N GLN A 51 -4.63 -32.49 -0.04
CA GLN A 51 -5.51 -32.96 1.03
C GLN A 51 -6.76 -32.09 1.16
N LEU A 52 -7.90 -32.73 1.43
CA LEU A 52 -9.16 -32.05 1.74
C LEU A 52 -9.25 -31.79 3.25
N ILE A 53 -9.22 -30.52 3.65
CA ILE A 53 -9.32 -30.12 5.06
C ILE A 53 -10.74 -29.61 5.34
N LYS A 54 -11.47 -30.26 6.28
CA LYS A 54 -12.92 -30.03 6.58
C LYS A 54 -13.34 -28.57 6.82
N LYS A 55 -12.45 -27.65 7.19
CA LYS A 55 -12.75 -26.22 7.42
C LYS A 55 -11.93 -25.24 6.57
N HIS A 56 -10.90 -25.71 5.87
CA HIS A 56 -9.93 -24.84 5.19
C HIS A 56 -9.80 -25.12 3.68
N GLY A 57 -10.64 -25.99 3.11
CA GLY A 57 -10.63 -26.28 1.66
C GLY A 57 -9.56 -27.28 1.26
N ILE A 58 -8.85 -27.03 0.15
CA ILE A 58 -7.84 -27.92 -0.44
C ILE A 58 -6.45 -27.38 -0.08
N SER A 59 -5.58 -28.23 0.48
CA SER A 59 -4.20 -27.90 0.87
C SER A 59 -3.18 -28.83 0.22
N GLY A 60 -2.06 -28.29 -0.24
CA GLY A 60 -0.99 -29.04 -0.91
C GLY A 60 -0.18 -28.17 -1.86
N ASP A 61 0.58 -28.80 -2.76
CA ASP A 61 1.30 -28.10 -3.82
C ASP A 61 0.36 -27.23 -4.66
N PRO A 62 0.74 -25.98 -5.02
CA PRO A 62 -0.12 -25.09 -5.81
C PRO A 62 -0.61 -25.65 -7.13
N THR A 63 0.15 -26.52 -7.78
CA THR A 63 -0.23 -27.20 -9.02
C THR A 63 -1.32 -28.24 -8.76
N GLU A 64 -1.17 -28.98 -7.69
CA GLU A 64 -2.09 -30.05 -7.29
C GLU A 64 -3.41 -29.49 -6.77
N THR A 65 -3.34 -28.44 -5.95
CA THR A 65 -4.53 -27.73 -5.45
C THR A 65 -5.33 -27.10 -6.59
N ALA A 66 -4.66 -26.54 -7.62
CA ALA A 66 -5.34 -25.98 -8.80
C ALA A 66 -6.14 -27.03 -9.60
N LEU A 67 -5.60 -28.25 -9.76
CA LEU A 67 -6.30 -29.35 -10.41
C LEU A 67 -7.52 -29.79 -9.61
N MET A 68 -7.38 -29.93 -8.28
CA MET A 68 -8.47 -30.31 -7.39
C MET A 68 -9.55 -29.24 -7.29
N ASP A 69 -9.17 -27.96 -7.24
CA ASP A 69 -10.09 -26.82 -7.21
C ASP A 69 -10.99 -26.81 -8.45
N MET A 70 -10.41 -26.94 -9.64
CA MET A 70 -11.19 -27.05 -10.86
C MET A 70 -12.10 -28.29 -10.85
N ALA A 71 -11.56 -29.46 -10.50
CA ALA A 71 -12.31 -30.73 -10.50
C ALA A 71 -13.48 -30.70 -9.51
N SER A 72 -13.35 -29.98 -8.38
CA SER A 72 -14.40 -29.83 -7.37
C SER A 72 -15.68 -29.18 -7.91
N ASN A 73 -15.58 -28.40 -8.98
CA ASN A 73 -16.74 -27.77 -9.61
C ASN A 73 -17.61 -28.73 -10.44
N PHE A 74 -17.09 -29.92 -10.72
CA PHE A 74 -17.74 -30.93 -11.58
C PHE A 74 -17.97 -32.28 -10.90
N LYS A 75 -17.18 -32.61 -9.86
CA LYS A 75 -17.26 -33.89 -9.13
C LYS A 75 -17.13 -33.64 -7.64
N ASN A 76 -17.83 -34.44 -6.83
CA ASN A 76 -17.61 -34.47 -5.39
C ASN A 76 -16.28 -35.20 -5.10
N LEU A 77 -15.26 -34.45 -4.73
CA LEU A 77 -13.90 -34.95 -4.50
C LEU A 77 -13.86 -36.06 -3.43
N TYR A 78 -14.59 -35.86 -2.34
CA TYR A 78 -14.64 -36.79 -1.22
C TYR A 78 -15.18 -38.16 -1.67
N GLN A 79 -16.29 -38.17 -2.42
CA GLN A 79 -16.88 -39.38 -2.97
C GLN A 79 -15.94 -40.09 -3.95
N GLN A 80 -15.21 -39.32 -4.80
CA GLN A 80 -14.30 -39.90 -5.78
C GLN A 80 -13.11 -40.57 -5.10
N LEU A 81 -12.50 -39.94 -4.12
CA LEU A 81 -11.36 -40.49 -3.39
C LEU A 81 -11.72 -41.73 -2.57
N HIS A 82 -12.92 -41.78 -1.98
CA HIS A 82 -13.42 -42.96 -1.28
C HIS A 82 -13.84 -44.10 -2.22
N LYS A 83 -14.45 -43.75 -3.36
CA LYS A 83 -14.90 -44.77 -4.34
C LYS A 83 -13.75 -45.46 -5.04
N TYR A 84 -12.62 -44.77 -5.23
CA TYR A 84 -11.44 -45.27 -5.94
C TYR A 84 -10.20 -45.13 -5.05
N PRO A 85 -10.06 -46.00 -4.01
CA PRO A 85 -8.95 -45.89 -3.09
C PRO A 85 -7.61 -46.16 -3.80
N ARG A 86 -6.59 -45.38 -3.43
CA ARG A 86 -5.23 -45.56 -3.93
C ARG A 86 -4.59 -46.79 -3.31
N ILE A 87 -3.95 -47.60 -4.14
CA ILE A 87 -3.28 -48.84 -3.76
C ILE A 87 -1.77 -48.63 -3.78
N GLU A 88 -1.26 -47.97 -4.82
CA GLU A 88 0.18 -47.81 -5.06
C GLU A 88 0.44 -46.42 -5.67
N GLU A 89 1.63 -45.91 -5.48
CA GLU A 89 2.06 -44.65 -6.16
C GLU A 89 3.55 -44.67 -6.51
N ILE A 90 3.88 -43.98 -7.60
CA ILE A 90 5.21 -43.49 -7.88
C ILE A 90 5.16 -42.00 -7.61
N PRO A 91 5.83 -41.51 -6.53
CA PRO A 91 5.80 -40.08 -6.19
C PRO A 91 6.47 -39.24 -7.26
N PHE A 92 6.16 -37.93 -7.26
CA PHE A 92 6.81 -37.00 -8.16
C PHE A 92 8.29 -36.81 -7.78
N GLU A 93 9.15 -37.04 -8.74
CA GLU A 93 10.58 -36.74 -8.64
C GLU A 93 10.99 -35.75 -9.72
N SER A 94 11.82 -34.76 -9.36
CA SER A 94 12.28 -33.72 -10.30
C SER A 94 13.08 -34.29 -11.49
N GLU A 95 13.72 -35.46 -11.33
CA GLU A 95 14.44 -36.16 -12.39
C GLU A 95 13.48 -36.85 -13.36
N LYS A 96 12.49 -37.56 -12.82
CA LYS A 96 11.48 -38.29 -13.60
C LYS A 96 10.45 -37.37 -14.24
N LYS A 97 10.11 -36.23 -13.58
CA LYS A 97 9.14 -35.22 -14.01
C LYS A 97 7.71 -35.75 -14.21
N TYR A 98 7.34 -36.84 -13.58
CA TYR A 98 5.98 -37.35 -13.56
C TYR A 98 5.67 -38.05 -12.23
N MET A 99 4.39 -38.22 -11.96
CA MET A 99 3.83 -38.98 -10.85
C MET A 99 2.83 -40.01 -11.42
N VAL A 100 2.72 -41.16 -10.76
CA VAL A 100 1.71 -42.18 -11.07
C VAL A 100 0.98 -42.56 -9.79
N SER A 101 -0.34 -42.74 -9.87
CA SER A 101 -1.14 -43.38 -8.81
C SER A 101 -1.90 -44.57 -9.37
N VAL A 102 -1.97 -45.63 -8.63
CA VAL A 102 -2.80 -46.82 -8.94
C VAL A 102 -4.00 -46.80 -8.02
N ASN A 103 -5.19 -46.86 -8.60
CA ASN A 103 -6.44 -46.79 -7.86
C ASN A 103 -7.33 -47.99 -8.20
N LYS A 104 -8.00 -48.54 -7.19
CA LYS A 104 -8.89 -49.71 -7.31
C LYS A 104 -10.23 -49.24 -7.92
N HIS A 105 -10.64 -49.88 -8.99
CA HIS A 105 -11.98 -49.80 -9.59
C HIS A 105 -12.73 -51.11 -9.34
N ALA A 106 -14.04 -51.15 -9.61
CA ALA A 106 -14.85 -52.35 -9.34
C ALA A 106 -14.29 -53.60 -10.02
N ASP A 107 -13.91 -53.48 -11.29
CA ASP A 107 -13.51 -54.65 -12.11
C ASP A 107 -12.01 -54.67 -12.48
N CYS A 108 -11.26 -53.61 -12.13
CA CYS A 108 -9.85 -53.52 -12.50
C CYS A 108 -9.08 -52.51 -11.65
N GLU A 109 -7.77 -52.53 -11.76
CA GLU A 109 -6.89 -51.49 -11.25
C GLU A 109 -6.51 -50.57 -12.40
N LYS A 110 -6.57 -49.24 -12.16
CA LYS A 110 -6.14 -48.24 -13.13
C LYS A 110 -4.99 -47.40 -12.60
N ALA A 111 -4.00 -47.24 -13.46
CA ALA A 111 -2.88 -46.33 -13.22
C ALA A 111 -3.15 -44.99 -13.92
N TYR A 112 -3.06 -43.91 -13.15
CA TYR A 112 -3.19 -42.51 -13.61
C TYR A 112 -1.83 -41.85 -13.52
N MET A 113 -1.45 -41.15 -14.60
CA MET A 113 -0.16 -40.44 -14.68
C MET A 113 -0.38 -38.96 -14.94
N LYS A 114 0.35 -38.12 -14.21
CA LYS A 114 0.48 -36.69 -14.51
C LYS A 114 1.94 -36.26 -14.53
N GLY A 115 2.29 -35.30 -15.38
CA GLY A 115 3.68 -34.83 -15.42
C GLY A 115 3.95 -33.86 -16.58
N ALA A 116 5.24 -33.60 -16.78
CA ALA A 116 5.70 -32.73 -17.86
C ALA A 116 5.31 -33.31 -19.23
N PRO A 117 4.70 -32.51 -20.13
CA PRO A 117 4.20 -33.01 -21.41
C PRO A 117 5.25 -33.75 -22.25
N GLU A 118 6.51 -33.26 -22.23
CA GLU A 118 7.62 -33.86 -22.96
C GLU A 118 7.99 -35.27 -22.48
N VAL A 119 7.66 -35.61 -21.23
CA VAL A 119 7.89 -36.91 -20.65
C VAL A 119 6.67 -37.81 -20.81
N VAL A 120 5.49 -37.34 -20.38
CA VAL A 120 4.26 -38.14 -20.39
C VAL A 120 3.85 -38.53 -21.82
N ILE A 121 3.93 -37.59 -22.80
CA ILE A 121 3.61 -37.87 -24.21
C ILE A 121 4.53 -38.97 -24.80
N LYS A 122 5.80 -39.04 -24.37
CA LYS A 122 6.73 -40.11 -24.82
C LYS A 122 6.27 -41.47 -24.31
N LYS A 123 5.79 -41.54 -23.06
CA LYS A 123 5.28 -42.75 -22.41
C LYS A 123 3.90 -43.20 -22.91
N CYS A 124 3.25 -42.42 -23.78
CA CYS A 124 1.96 -42.77 -24.36
C CYS A 124 2.12 -43.36 -25.76
N LYS A 125 1.55 -44.56 -25.98
CA LYS A 125 1.42 -45.19 -27.31
C LYS A 125 0.04 -44.95 -27.91
N LYS A 126 -0.91 -44.52 -27.10
CA LYS A 126 -2.33 -44.32 -27.48
C LYS A 126 -2.82 -42.96 -27.00
N ILE A 127 -3.92 -42.49 -27.59
CA ILE A 127 -4.60 -41.23 -27.24
C ILE A 127 -6.10 -41.48 -27.24
N MET A 128 -6.82 -40.78 -26.36
CA MET A 128 -8.27 -40.79 -26.33
C MET A 128 -8.81 -39.67 -27.25
N ILE A 129 -9.56 -40.04 -28.29
CA ILE A 129 -10.24 -39.14 -29.21
C ILE A 129 -11.68 -39.63 -29.44
N ASP A 130 -12.66 -38.77 -29.26
CA ASP A 130 -14.09 -39.07 -29.35
C ASP A 130 -14.58 -40.20 -28.44
N GLY A 131 -13.96 -40.32 -27.28
CA GLY A 131 -14.24 -41.41 -26.32
C GLY A 131 -13.66 -42.76 -26.75
N LYS A 132 -12.89 -42.86 -27.84
CA LYS A 132 -12.26 -44.07 -28.36
C LYS A 132 -10.74 -43.97 -28.23
N VAL A 133 -10.12 -45.06 -27.84
CA VAL A 133 -8.67 -45.17 -27.77
C VAL A 133 -8.10 -45.44 -29.16
N LYS A 134 -7.24 -44.55 -29.65
CA LYS A 134 -6.53 -44.66 -30.94
C LYS A 134 -5.03 -44.72 -30.73
N LYS A 135 -4.28 -45.23 -31.73
CA LYS A 135 -2.81 -45.21 -31.74
C LYS A 135 -2.33 -43.75 -31.85
N LEU A 136 -1.39 -43.38 -31.03
CA LEU A 136 -0.77 -42.04 -31.05
C LEU A 136 0.41 -42.04 -32.02
N SER A 137 0.25 -41.37 -33.15
CA SER A 137 1.29 -41.26 -34.18
C SER A 137 2.40 -40.27 -33.81
N THR A 138 3.58 -40.41 -34.44
CA THR A 138 4.71 -39.46 -34.24
C THR A 138 4.33 -38.05 -34.63
N SER A 139 3.52 -37.86 -35.70
CA SER A 139 3.04 -36.56 -36.11
C SER A 139 2.14 -35.91 -35.06
N GLU A 140 1.24 -36.68 -34.44
CA GLU A 140 0.37 -36.15 -33.35
C GLU A 140 1.18 -35.83 -32.11
N LYS A 141 2.16 -36.64 -31.72
CA LYS A 141 3.10 -36.30 -30.63
C LYS A 141 3.78 -34.96 -30.88
N LYS A 142 4.25 -34.69 -32.09
CA LYS A 142 4.89 -33.44 -32.47
C LYS A 142 3.92 -32.25 -32.34
N LYS A 143 2.68 -32.38 -32.84
CA LYS A 143 1.64 -31.36 -32.70
C LYS A 143 1.32 -31.03 -31.26
N LEU A 144 1.21 -32.04 -30.39
CA LEU A 144 0.98 -31.87 -28.95
C LEU A 144 2.13 -31.13 -28.25
N LEU A 145 3.37 -31.45 -28.60
CA LEU A 145 4.56 -30.76 -28.08
C LEU A 145 4.65 -29.31 -28.58
N GLU A 146 4.27 -29.05 -29.84
CA GLU A 146 4.16 -27.68 -30.36
C GLU A 146 3.06 -26.88 -29.63
N LYS A 147 1.93 -27.53 -29.33
CA LYS A 147 0.86 -26.95 -28.53
C LYS A 147 1.36 -26.60 -27.13
N ASN A 148 2.03 -27.55 -26.46
CA ASN A 148 2.67 -27.30 -25.18
C ASN A 148 3.60 -26.07 -25.23
N LYS A 149 4.47 -26.01 -26.27
CA LYS A 149 5.39 -24.88 -26.45
C LYS A 149 4.64 -23.55 -26.59
N LYS A 150 3.53 -23.52 -27.37
CA LYS A 150 2.70 -22.31 -27.51
C LYS A 150 2.07 -21.87 -26.19
N LEU A 151 1.54 -22.80 -25.40
CA LEU A 151 0.97 -22.50 -24.08
C LEU A 151 2.03 -22.02 -23.09
N SER A 152 3.20 -22.67 -23.07
CA SER A 152 4.31 -22.27 -22.21
C SER A 152 4.86 -20.89 -22.56
N LEU A 153 4.86 -20.49 -23.84
CA LEU A 153 5.24 -19.14 -24.28
C LEU A 153 4.25 -18.05 -23.77
N ARG A 154 3.03 -18.43 -23.39
CA ARG A 154 2.06 -17.51 -22.75
C ARG A 154 2.23 -17.43 -21.24
N GLY A 155 3.27 -18.05 -20.67
CA GLY A 155 3.53 -18.12 -19.24
C GLY A 155 2.73 -19.19 -18.51
N ASN A 156 2.11 -20.13 -19.24
CA ASN A 156 1.31 -21.17 -18.64
C ASN A 156 2.19 -22.39 -18.27
N ARG A 157 1.94 -22.94 -17.09
CA ARG A 157 2.44 -24.28 -16.71
C ARG A 157 1.51 -25.34 -17.28
N VAL A 158 2.04 -26.25 -18.07
CA VAL A 158 1.24 -27.30 -18.72
C VAL A 158 1.59 -28.65 -18.11
N LEU A 159 0.57 -29.45 -17.78
CA LEU A 159 0.69 -30.86 -17.41
C LEU A 159 -0.01 -31.73 -18.44
N ALA A 160 0.58 -32.86 -18.77
CA ALA A 160 -0.06 -33.94 -19.50
C ALA A 160 -0.64 -34.96 -18.53
N LEU A 161 -1.84 -35.45 -18.87
CA LEU A 161 -2.59 -36.43 -18.10
C LEU A 161 -2.79 -37.69 -18.95
N ALA A 162 -2.52 -38.87 -18.37
CA ALA A 162 -2.66 -40.15 -19.03
C ALA A 162 -3.20 -41.22 -18.08
N GLU A 163 -3.79 -42.28 -18.62
CA GLU A 163 -4.26 -43.42 -17.86
C GLU A 163 -3.92 -44.74 -18.54
N LYS A 164 -3.93 -45.83 -17.81
CA LYS A 164 -3.92 -47.21 -18.32
C LYS A 164 -4.55 -48.19 -17.34
N ILE A 165 -4.94 -49.36 -17.82
CA ILE A 165 -5.24 -50.48 -16.94
C ILE A 165 -3.91 -50.95 -16.34
N SER A 166 -3.85 -51.13 -15.03
CA SER A 166 -2.62 -51.53 -14.32
C SER A 166 -2.22 -52.94 -14.69
N ASN A 167 -0.96 -53.12 -15.07
CA ASN A 167 -0.36 -54.40 -15.48
C ASN A 167 1.00 -54.67 -14.82
N LYS A 168 1.18 -54.22 -13.59
CA LYS A 168 2.44 -54.31 -12.79
C LYS A 168 3.64 -53.53 -13.33
N ASN A 169 3.66 -53.08 -14.61
CA ASN A 169 4.75 -52.26 -15.13
C ASN A 169 4.30 -50.78 -15.18
N LEU A 170 4.36 -50.07 -14.05
CA LEU A 170 3.92 -48.68 -13.93
C LEU A 170 4.82 -47.70 -14.70
N GLU A 171 6.07 -48.02 -14.94
CA GLU A 171 7.01 -47.18 -15.67
C GLU A 171 7.02 -47.42 -17.20
N GLY A 172 6.21 -48.35 -17.68
CA GLY A 172 6.12 -48.69 -19.11
C GLY A 172 5.53 -47.54 -19.98
N ASP A 173 5.63 -47.76 -21.32
CA ASP A 173 5.25 -46.73 -22.32
C ASP A 173 3.88 -47.05 -22.98
N ASP A 174 2.98 -47.71 -22.29
CA ASP A 174 1.70 -48.19 -22.80
C ASP A 174 0.49 -47.33 -22.35
N TYR A 175 0.75 -46.13 -21.84
CA TYR A 175 -0.30 -45.21 -21.42
C TYR A 175 -1.14 -44.68 -22.57
N VAL A 176 -2.39 -44.34 -22.26
CA VAL A 176 -3.33 -43.60 -23.11
C VAL A 176 -3.32 -42.16 -22.71
N LEU A 177 -2.88 -41.25 -23.57
CA LEU A 177 -2.94 -39.84 -23.33
C LEU A 177 -4.40 -39.38 -23.32
N ILE A 178 -4.82 -38.72 -22.24
CA ILE A 178 -6.16 -38.14 -22.09
C ILE A 178 -6.17 -36.70 -22.57
N GLY A 179 -5.19 -35.89 -22.16
CA GLY A 179 -5.12 -34.50 -22.54
C GLY A 179 -4.01 -33.73 -21.86
N LEU A 180 -4.04 -32.39 -22.08
CA LEU A 180 -3.16 -31.44 -21.42
C LEU A 180 -4.02 -30.50 -20.57
N VAL A 181 -3.47 -30.05 -19.46
CA VAL A 181 -4.07 -29.03 -18.60
C VAL A 181 -3.09 -27.90 -18.49
N SER A 182 -3.59 -26.72 -18.82
CA SER A 182 -2.83 -25.47 -18.79
C SER A 182 -3.22 -24.67 -17.55
N MET A 183 -2.26 -24.27 -16.76
CA MET A 183 -2.43 -23.54 -15.51
C MET A 183 -1.62 -22.25 -15.55
N LYS A 184 -2.16 -21.23 -14.91
CA LYS A 184 -1.49 -19.96 -14.73
C LYS A 184 -1.64 -19.48 -13.29
N ASP A 185 -0.71 -18.68 -12.84
CA ASP A 185 -0.87 -17.98 -11.57
C ASP A 185 -1.47 -16.59 -11.87
N PRO A 186 -2.79 -16.41 -11.67
CA PRO A 186 -3.40 -15.13 -11.96
C PRO A 186 -2.91 -14.10 -10.94
N PRO A 187 -2.68 -12.85 -11.36
CA PRO A 187 -2.45 -11.76 -10.42
C PRO A 187 -3.60 -11.65 -9.42
N ARG A 188 -3.29 -11.26 -8.19
CA ARG A 188 -4.32 -10.98 -7.18
C ARG A 188 -5.21 -9.84 -7.66
N LYS A 189 -6.52 -9.90 -7.40
CA LYS A 189 -7.53 -8.92 -7.88
C LYS A 189 -7.24 -7.50 -7.41
N GLU A 190 -6.68 -7.37 -6.21
CA GLU A 190 -6.36 -6.10 -5.54
C GLU A 190 -5.21 -5.35 -6.23
N VAL A 191 -4.31 -6.06 -6.92
CA VAL A 191 -3.10 -5.48 -7.55
C VAL A 191 -3.46 -4.44 -8.60
N HIS A 192 -4.48 -4.67 -9.43
CA HIS A 192 -4.89 -3.70 -10.45
C HIS A 192 -5.30 -2.35 -9.83
N LYS A 193 -6.06 -2.38 -8.72
CA LYS A 193 -6.46 -1.17 -8.00
C LYS A 193 -5.26 -0.48 -7.35
N ALA A 194 -4.34 -1.26 -6.78
CA ALA A 194 -3.12 -0.74 -6.17
C ALA A 194 -2.22 -0.05 -7.20
N VAL A 195 -2.04 -0.66 -8.38
CA VAL A 195 -1.29 -0.08 -9.50
C VAL A 195 -1.92 1.25 -9.96
N ALA A 196 -3.25 1.29 -10.10
CA ALA A 196 -3.95 2.52 -10.45
C ALA A 196 -3.71 3.64 -9.43
N GLN A 197 -3.78 3.33 -8.13
CA GLN A 197 -3.50 4.28 -7.05
C GLN A 197 -2.04 4.78 -7.07
N CYS A 198 -1.06 3.91 -7.38
CA CYS A 198 0.33 4.34 -7.58
C CYS A 198 0.47 5.32 -8.74
N LYS A 199 -0.18 5.04 -9.87
CA LYS A 199 -0.16 5.93 -11.05
C LYS A 199 -0.80 7.29 -10.74
N ASP A 200 -1.96 7.30 -10.06
CA ASP A 200 -2.64 8.52 -9.61
C ASP A 200 -1.77 9.34 -8.64
N ALA A 201 -1.01 8.63 -7.81
CA ALA A 201 -0.04 9.23 -6.90
C ALA A 201 1.25 9.73 -7.58
N GLY A 202 1.35 9.60 -8.91
CA GLY A 202 2.52 9.98 -9.70
C GLY A 202 3.73 9.09 -9.49
N ILE A 203 3.53 7.86 -8.98
CA ILE A 203 4.59 6.90 -8.74
C ILE A 203 4.80 6.06 -10.00
N LYS A 204 6.03 6.02 -10.48
CA LYS A 204 6.43 5.21 -11.62
C LYS A 204 6.68 3.77 -11.17
N ILE A 205 6.13 2.82 -11.91
CA ILE A 205 6.34 1.39 -11.66
C ILE A 205 7.21 0.83 -12.78
N ILE A 206 8.33 0.21 -12.42
CA ILE A 206 9.24 -0.49 -13.33
C ILE A 206 9.25 -1.96 -12.93
N VAL A 207 8.97 -2.85 -13.87
CA VAL A 207 9.03 -4.30 -13.63
C VAL A 207 10.39 -4.82 -14.07
N ILE A 208 11.09 -5.52 -13.18
CA ILE A 208 12.37 -6.16 -13.46
C ILE A 208 12.25 -7.64 -13.07
N SER A 209 12.26 -8.53 -14.06
CA SER A 209 12.07 -9.97 -13.85
C SER A 209 13.09 -10.80 -14.63
N GLY A 210 13.42 -11.97 -14.08
CA GLY A 210 14.17 -13.00 -14.81
C GLY A 210 13.38 -13.69 -15.92
N ASP A 211 12.05 -13.51 -15.96
CA ASP A 211 11.14 -14.13 -16.91
C ASP A 211 11.32 -13.60 -18.34
N GLN A 212 10.70 -14.31 -19.30
CA GLN A 212 10.70 -13.93 -20.71
C GLN A 212 9.89 -12.64 -20.94
N SER A 213 10.29 -11.85 -21.92
CA SER A 213 9.66 -10.57 -22.27
C SER A 213 8.15 -10.68 -22.49
N SER A 214 7.68 -11.72 -23.18
CA SER A 214 6.25 -11.96 -23.42
C SER A 214 5.45 -12.21 -22.14
N THR A 215 6.03 -12.91 -21.17
CA THR A 215 5.40 -13.19 -19.87
C THR A 215 5.31 -11.92 -19.04
N VAL A 216 6.42 -11.18 -18.95
CA VAL A 216 6.48 -9.91 -18.19
C VAL A 216 5.48 -8.89 -18.77
N GLU A 217 5.43 -8.76 -20.10
CA GLU A 217 4.48 -7.86 -20.77
C GLU A 217 3.04 -8.27 -20.53
N ALA A 218 2.70 -9.56 -20.67
CA ALA A 218 1.34 -10.05 -20.46
C ALA A 218 0.84 -9.78 -19.04
N ILE A 219 1.67 -10.04 -18.03
CA ILE A 219 1.32 -9.77 -16.62
C ILE A 219 1.22 -8.27 -16.38
N ALA A 220 2.18 -7.47 -16.86
CA ALA A 220 2.18 -6.02 -16.67
C ALA A 220 0.95 -5.34 -17.29
N ARG A 221 0.46 -5.83 -18.46
CA ARG A 221 -0.81 -5.40 -19.07
C ARG A 221 -2.00 -5.81 -18.25
N GLN A 222 -2.04 -7.05 -17.78
CA GLN A 222 -3.16 -7.58 -17.01
C GLN A 222 -3.36 -6.83 -15.69
N VAL A 223 -2.29 -6.39 -15.03
CA VAL A 223 -2.38 -5.61 -13.78
C VAL A 223 -2.42 -4.10 -14.02
N GLY A 224 -2.39 -3.64 -15.26
CA GLY A 224 -2.50 -2.23 -15.62
C GLY A 224 -1.22 -1.41 -15.42
N ILE A 225 -0.04 -2.04 -15.26
CA ILE A 225 1.24 -1.32 -15.17
C ILE A 225 1.57 -0.65 -16.50
N VAL A 226 1.31 -1.32 -17.62
CA VAL A 226 1.53 -0.78 -18.97
C VAL A 226 0.23 -0.86 -19.78
N ASN A 227 0.05 0.11 -20.69
CA ASN A 227 -1.14 0.19 -21.54
C ASN A 227 -0.83 -0.21 -22.99
N ASP A 228 -0.28 0.71 -23.83
CA ASP A 228 -0.21 0.48 -25.26
C ASP A 228 1.12 -0.07 -25.76
N ARG A 229 2.19 0.72 -25.67
CA ARG A 229 3.53 0.37 -26.21
C ARG A 229 4.61 0.56 -25.16
N PRO A 230 4.77 -0.39 -24.23
CA PRO A 230 5.83 -0.32 -23.24
C PRO A 230 7.20 -0.44 -23.92
N LEU A 231 8.20 0.19 -23.32
CA LEU A 231 9.57 -0.08 -23.66
C LEU A 231 10.01 -1.37 -22.93
N ILE A 232 10.26 -2.41 -23.69
CA ILE A 232 10.72 -3.69 -23.16
C ILE A 232 12.21 -3.82 -23.44
N LEU A 233 13.00 -3.99 -22.40
CA LEU A 233 14.43 -4.26 -22.47
C LEU A 233 14.73 -5.65 -21.92
N THR A 234 15.79 -6.25 -22.43
CA THR A 234 16.38 -7.45 -21.83
C THR A 234 17.51 -7.06 -20.87
N GLY A 235 17.81 -7.90 -19.88
CA GLY A 235 18.96 -7.69 -19.01
C GLY A 235 20.27 -7.58 -19.80
N LYS A 236 20.40 -8.25 -20.97
CA LYS A 236 21.54 -8.11 -21.86
C LYS A 236 21.66 -6.68 -22.40
N GLU A 237 20.58 -6.12 -22.94
CA GLU A 237 20.57 -4.73 -23.44
C GLU A 237 20.88 -3.73 -22.32
N VAL A 238 20.33 -3.95 -21.11
CA VAL A 238 20.67 -3.12 -19.95
C VAL A 238 22.17 -3.14 -19.65
N ARG A 239 22.85 -4.30 -19.76
CA ARG A 239 24.31 -4.40 -19.52
C ARG A 239 25.15 -3.76 -20.63
N GLU A 240 24.68 -3.80 -21.87
CA GLU A 240 25.38 -3.23 -23.04
C GLU A 240 25.23 -1.71 -23.14
N MET A 241 24.19 -1.11 -22.54
CA MET A 241 23.99 0.35 -22.51
C MET A 241 25.02 1.04 -21.61
N THR A 242 25.46 2.23 -22.03
CA THR A 242 26.18 3.16 -21.15
C THR A 242 25.23 3.74 -20.09
N ASP A 243 25.76 4.25 -18.98
CA ASP A 243 24.94 4.85 -17.94
C ASP A 243 24.14 6.06 -18.42
N LYS A 244 24.69 6.84 -19.36
CA LYS A 244 24.01 7.98 -19.99
C LYS A 244 22.79 7.53 -20.82
N GLU A 245 22.93 6.46 -21.58
CA GLU A 245 21.83 5.87 -22.35
C GLU A 245 20.76 5.28 -21.42
N LEU A 246 21.18 4.55 -20.40
CA LEU A 246 20.26 3.95 -19.43
C LEU A 246 19.49 5.03 -18.65
N LYS A 247 20.14 6.14 -18.23
CA LYS A 247 19.45 7.30 -17.63
C LYS A 247 18.36 7.85 -18.55
N LYS A 248 18.65 8.02 -19.84
CA LYS A 248 17.68 8.50 -20.84
C LYS A 248 16.49 7.54 -20.99
N VAL A 249 16.77 6.26 -21.00
CA VAL A 249 15.74 5.21 -21.10
C VAL A 249 14.89 5.15 -19.83
N LEU A 250 15.51 5.16 -18.67
CA LEU A 250 14.82 5.14 -17.38
C LEU A 250 13.99 6.41 -17.14
N GLY A 251 14.22 7.49 -17.84
CA GLY A 251 13.35 8.67 -17.87
C GLY A 251 11.98 8.46 -18.54
N LYS A 252 11.78 7.40 -19.34
CA LYS A 252 10.50 7.10 -20.00
C LYS A 252 9.46 6.56 -19.03
N LYS A 253 8.16 6.62 -19.41
CA LYS A 253 7.06 6.32 -18.48
C LYS A 253 6.85 4.82 -18.23
N GLU A 254 6.77 4.00 -19.26
CA GLU A 254 6.43 2.56 -19.17
C GLU A 254 7.61 1.71 -19.58
N ILE A 255 8.25 1.06 -18.61
CA ILE A 255 9.47 0.29 -18.80
C ILE A 255 9.31 -1.08 -18.17
N LEU A 256 9.64 -2.11 -18.94
CA LEU A 256 9.73 -3.49 -18.50
C LEU A 256 11.14 -4.00 -18.80
N ILE A 257 11.76 -4.69 -17.85
CA ILE A 257 13.07 -5.32 -18.00
C ILE A 257 12.90 -6.81 -17.76
N ALA A 258 13.11 -7.60 -18.81
CA ALA A 258 12.95 -9.04 -18.83
C ALA A 258 14.30 -9.76 -18.90
N ARG A 259 14.38 -11.04 -18.50
CA ARG A 259 15.61 -11.83 -18.45
C ARG A 259 16.74 -11.10 -17.72
N ALA A 260 16.38 -10.39 -16.65
CA ALA A 260 17.31 -9.65 -15.82
C ALA A 260 18.01 -10.57 -14.81
N TYR A 261 19.28 -10.32 -14.57
CA TYR A 261 20.05 -10.91 -13.47
C TYR A 261 20.02 -9.97 -12.24
N PRO A 262 20.40 -10.46 -11.05
CA PRO A 262 20.48 -9.65 -9.83
C PRO A 262 21.29 -8.36 -10.00
N GLN A 263 22.40 -8.43 -10.73
CA GLN A 263 23.28 -7.29 -11.02
C GLN A 263 22.58 -6.21 -11.87
N ASP A 264 21.68 -6.61 -12.78
CA ASP A 264 20.91 -5.67 -13.60
C ASP A 264 19.91 -4.89 -12.73
N LYS A 265 19.25 -5.56 -11.76
CA LYS A 265 18.38 -4.92 -10.79
C LYS A 265 19.13 -3.86 -9.97
N LEU A 266 20.28 -4.25 -9.42
CA LEU A 266 21.13 -3.34 -8.63
C LEU A 266 21.59 -2.13 -9.46
N ARG A 267 22.00 -2.35 -10.72
CA ARG A 267 22.43 -1.27 -11.63
C ARG A 267 21.31 -0.27 -11.90
N VAL A 268 20.09 -0.76 -12.18
CA VAL A 268 18.92 0.11 -12.40
C VAL A 268 18.61 0.95 -11.16
N VAL A 269 18.66 0.35 -9.98
CA VAL A 269 18.44 1.06 -8.69
C VAL A 269 19.50 2.16 -8.49
N ASN A 270 20.79 1.85 -8.72
CA ASN A 270 21.87 2.83 -8.62
C ASN A 270 21.63 4.03 -9.55
N ILE A 271 21.34 3.75 -10.83
CA ILE A 271 21.11 4.80 -11.82
C ILE A 271 19.90 5.68 -11.46
N LEU A 272 18.79 5.10 -11.00
CA LEU A 272 17.61 5.86 -10.56
C LEU A 272 17.94 6.74 -9.33
N THR A 273 18.68 6.21 -8.37
CA THR A 273 19.13 6.97 -7.19
C THR A 273 20.06 8.12 -7.59
N GLU A 274 21.00 7.89 -8.54
CA GLU A 274 21.85 8.95 -9.07
C GLU A 274 21.07 10.03 -9.85
N MET A 275 19.93 9.68 -10.44
CA MET A 275 19.00 10.65 -11.05
C MET A 275 18.24 11.48 -10.01
N GLY A 276 18.41 11.22 -8.71
CA GLY A 276 17.72 11.89 -7.62
C GLY A 276 16.30 11.35 -7.37
N GLU A 277 15.95 10.20 -7.93
CA GLU A 277 14.67 9.54 -7.67
C GLU A 277 14.70 8.82 -6.31
N ILE A 278 13.57 8.80 -5.61
CA ILE A 278 13.38 7.99 -4.41
C ILE A 278 12.84 6.63 -4.85
N VAL A 279 13.66 5.61 -4.68
CA VAL A 279 13.42 4.26 -5.21
C VAL A 279 12.96 3.33 -4.09
N ALA A 280 11.79 2.72 -4.25
CA ALA A 280 11.37 1.56 -3.47
C ALA A 280 11.56 0.29 -4.32
N VAL A 281 12.17 -0.73 -3.74
CA VAL A 281 12.38 -2.03 -4.40
C VAL A 281 11.62 -3.10 -3.64
N THR A 282 10.93 -3.97 -4.37
CA THR A 282 10.29 -5.16 -3.79
C THR A 282 11.01 -6.41 -4.24
N GLY A 283 11.19 -7.37 -3.34
CA GLY A 283 11.81 -8.65 -3.65
C GLY A 283 11.49 -9.73 -2.63
N ASP A 284 11.67 -10.99 -3.01
CA ASP A 284 11.42 -12.16 -2.18
C ASP A 284 12.62 -13.11 -2.08
N GLY A 285 13.58 -12.99 -2.97
CA GLY A 285 14.72 -13.90 -3.10
C GLY A 285 16.04 -13.33 -2.59
N VAL A 286 17.01 -14.23 -2.37
CA VAL A 286 18.40 -13.88 -2.08
C VAL A 286 19.01 -13.00 -3.17
N ASN A 287 18.56 -13.20 -4.41
CA ASN A 287 18.99 -12.43 -5.59
C ASN A 287 18.55 -10.97 -5.55
N ASP A 288 17.56 -10.63 -4.75
CA ASP A 288 17.01 -9.28 -4.62
C ASP A 288 17.68 -8.48 -3.49
N ALA A 289 18.31 -9.15 -2.54
CA ALA A 289 18.89 -8.55 -1.34
C ALA A 289 19.86 -7.37 -1.62
N PRO A 290 20.77 -7.42 -2.62
CA PRO A 290 21.63 -6.28 -2.93
C PRO A 290 20.85 -5.05 -3.41
N ALA A 291 19.76 -5.26 -4.19
CA ALA A 291 18.91 -4.18 -4.68
C ALA A 291 18.00 -3.63 -3.56
N LEU A 292 17.47 -4.51 -2.69
CA LEU A 292 16.70 -4.11 -1.50
C LEU A 292 17.51 -3.21 -0.58
N LYS A 293 18.74 -3.62 -0.25
CA LYS A 293 19.64 -2.86 0.63
C LYS A 293 20.09 -1.53 0.03
N LYS A 294 20.20 -1.44 -1.30
CA LYS A 294 20.65 -0.23 -2.00
C LYS A 294 19.55 0.79 -2.23
N ALA A 295 18.31 0.36 -2.30
CA ALA A 295 17.15 1.23 -2.48
C ALA A 295 17.00 2.23 -1.33
N ASN A 296 16.22 3.31 -1.55
CA ASN A 296 15.84 4.20 -0.46
C ASN A 296 14.84 3.53 0.50
N VAL A 297 14.06 2.55 -0.03
CA VAL A 297 13.16 1.71 0.75
C VAL A 297 13.18 0.30 0.16
N GLY A 298 13.75 -0.65 0.88
CA GLY A 298 13.67 -2.08 0.58
C GLY A 298 12.40 -2.69 1.18
N VAL A 299 11.67 -3.47 0.39
CA VAL A 299 10.41 -4.13 0.81
C VAL A 299 10.49 -5.63 0.53
N ALA A 300 10.53 -6.44 1.57
CA ALA A 300 10.55 -7.91 1.43
C ALA A 300 9.18 -8.54 1.68
N MET A 301 8.95 -9.68 1.03
CA MET A 301 7.80 -10.54 1.30
C MET A 301 7.99 -11.29 2.63
N GLY A 302 6.95 -11.38 3.44
CA GLY A 302 7.04 -11.97 4.79
C GLY A 302 6.88 -13.48 4.79
N LYS A 303 5.94 -14.03 4.02
CA LYS A 303 5.66 -15.46 3.94
C LYS A 303 6.56 -16.16 2.91
N MET A 304 6.68 -15.60 1.72
CA MET A 304 7.46 -16.15 0.61
C MET A 304 8.91 -15.67 0.61
N GLY A 305 9.22 -14.58 1.30
CA GLY A 305 10.55 -13.98 1.31
C GLY A 305 11.56 -14.82 2.09
N THR A 306 12.76 -14.94 1.52
CA THR A 306 13.91 -15.56 2.21
C THR A 306 14.38 -14.69 3.38
N GLU A 307 15.00 -15.28 4.39
CA GLU A 307 15.52 -14.52 5.54
C GLU A 307 16.54 -13.46 5.10
N VAL A 308 17.37 -13.77 4.09
CA VAL A 308 18.33 -12.81 3.53
C VAL A 308 17.64 -11.58 2.92
N ALA A 309 16.50 -11.77 2.22
CA ALA A 309 15.72 -10.66 1.69
C ALA A 309 15.08 -9.83 2.81
N LYS A 310 14.58 -10.48 3.86
CA LYS A 310 13.98 -9.83 5.03
C LYS A 310 15.01 -9.00 5.81
N GLU A 311 16.21 -9.53 6.02
CA GLU A 311 17.30 -8.80 6.68
C GLU A 311 17.82 -7.60 5.87
N ALA A 312 17.73 -7.67 4.55
CA ALA A 312 18.15 -6.58 3.66
C ALA A 312 17.09 -5.47 3.51
N ALA A 313 15.85 -5.71 3.93
CA ALA A 313 14.73 -4.82 3.70
C ALA A 313 14.42 -3.91 4.90
N ASP A 314 13.87 -2.71 4.62
CA ASP A 314 13.37 -1.78 5.65
C ASP A 314 11.93 -2.11 6.07
N ILE A 315 11.17 -2.76 5.20
CA ILE A 315 9.76 -3.12 5.41
C ILE A 315 9.55 -4.59 5.05
N ILE A 316 8.81 -5.31 5.88
CA ILE A 316 8.40 -6.70 5.63
C ILE A 316 6.87 -6.76 5.49
N LEU A 317 6.38 -7.27 4.36
CA LEU A 317 4.94 -7.41 4.09
C LEU A 317 4.45 -8.77 4.61
N LEU A 318 3.80 -8.78 5.75
CA LEU A 318 3.32 -10.01 6.42
C LEU A 318 2.28 -10.79 5.61
N ASP A 319 1.59 -10.13 4.68
CA ASP A 319 0.55 -10.71 3.82
C ASP A 319 0.99 -11.01 2.39
N ASP A 320 2.24 -10.64 2.04
CA ASP A 320 2.80 -10.73 0.68
C ASP A 320 1.92 -10.04 -0.37
N ASP A 321 1.26 -8.93 0.00
CA ASP A 321 0.35 -8.23 -0.88
C ASP A 321 0.92 -6.89 -1.34
N PHE A 322 0.97 -6.67 -2.66
CA PHE A 322 1.40 -5.40 -3.25
C PHE A 322 0.50 -4.23 -2.83
N SER A 323 -0.78 -4.47 -2.54
CA SER A 323 -1.70 -3.42 -2.06
C SER A 323 -1.27 -2.83 -0.72
N THR A 324 -0.61 -3.61 0.12
CA THR A 324 -0.06 -3.17 1.42
C THR A 324 1.07 -2.15 1.25
N ILE A 325 1.84 -2.21 0.15
CA ILE A 325 2.84 -1.18 -0.19
C ILE A 325 2.15 0.17 -0.43
N VAL A 326 1.00 0.17 -1.11
CA VAL A 326 0.23 1.39 -1.36
C VAL A 326 -0.28 1.99 -0.05
N HIS A 327 -0.70 1.14 0.89
CA HIS A 327 -1.06 1.58 2.25
C HIS A 327 0.14 2.16 3.00
N ALA A 328 1.32 1.55 2.90
CA ALA A 328 2.55 2.07 3.50
C ALA A 328 2.92 3.45 2.92
N ILE A 329 2.84 3.63 1.60
CA ILE A 329 3.07 4.91 0.94
C ILE A 329 2.07 5.97 1.43
N LYS A 330 0.78 5.62 1.50
CA LYS A 330 -0.26 6.50 2.02
C LYS A 330 0.03 6.92 3.46
N SER A 331 0.41 5.97 4.32
CA SER A 331 0.75 6.23 5.71
C SER A 331 1.98 7.13 5.82
N GLY A 332 3.05 6.87 5.08
CA GLY A 332 4.25 7.71 5.05
C GLY A 332 3.96 9.16 4.61
N ARG A 333 3.13 9.35 3.59
CA ARG A 333 2.68 10.69 3.16
C ARG A 333 1.83 11.37 4.22
N THR A 334 1.01 10.62 4.95
CA THR A 334 0.19 11.13 6.06
C THR A 334 1.06 11.58 7.21
N VAL A 335 2.00 10.75 7.67
CA VAL A 335 2.94 11.10 8.74
C VAL A 335 3.70 12.38 8.40
N TYR A 336 4.21 12.50 7.18
CA TYR A 336 4.90 13.72 6.75
C TYR A 336 3.99 14.96 6.77
N SER A 337 2.73 14.81 6.34
CA SER A 337 1.74 15.90 6.41
C SER A 337 1.46 16.30 7.84
N ASN A 338 1.32 15.33 8.74
CA ASN A 338 1.07 15.56 10.16
C ASN A 338 2.25 16.25 10.86
N ILE A 339 3.49 15.87 10.51
CA ILE A 339 4.69 16.56 11.00
C ILE A 339 4.68 18.03 10.57
N LYS A 340 4.32 18.35 9.32
CA LYS A 340 4.17 19.75 8.88
C LYS A 340 3.08 20.48 9.65
N SER A 341 1.94 19.84 9.90
CA SER A 341 0.84 20.43 10.70
C SER A 341 1.28 20.72 12.14
N PHE A 342 1.96 19.77 12.77
CA PHE A 342 2.59 19.94 14.08
C PHE A 342 3.56 21.13 14.12
N ILE A 343 4.47 21.22 13.14
CA ILE A 343 5.44 22.31 13.04
C ILE A 343 4.73 23.66 12.86
N MET A 344 3.71 23.72 12.01
CA MET A 344 2.94 24.95 11.79
C MET A 344 2.28 25.46 13.08
N TYR A 345 1.67 24.55 13.83
CA TYR A 345 1.04 24.85 15.11
C TYR A 345 2.03 25.42 16.13
N ILE A 346 3.14 24.72 16.37
CA ILE A 346 4.19 25.17 17.32
C ILE A 346 4.81 26.51 16.89
N LEU A 347 5.14 26.68 15.60
CA LEU A 347 5.74 27.95 15.14
C LEU A 347 4.79 29.14 15.29
N THR A 348 3.50 28.93 15.18
CA THR A 348 2.51 30.01 15.31
C THR A 348 2.51 30.58 16.72
N SER A 349 2.62 29.73 17.75
CA SER A 349 2.59 30.16 19.16
C SER A 349 3.79 30.99 19.59
N ASN A 350 4.91 30.96 18.85
CA ASN A 350 6.09 31.75 19.19
C ASN A 350 5.91 33.27 19.05
N ILE A 351 5.08 33.75 18.12
CA ILE A 351 4.89 35.20 17.87
C ILE A 351 4.22 35.91 19.04
N PRO A 352 3.08 35.43 19.59
CA PRO A 352 2.48 36.05 20.77
C PRO A 352 3.36 35.92 22.04
N GLN A 353 4.37 35.04 22.04
CA GLN A 353 5.32 34.94 23.12
C GLN A 353 6.49 35.95 23.00
N ILE A 354 6.95 36.24 21.78
CA ILE A 354 8.10 37.12 21.52
C ILE A 354 7.69 38.61 21.51
N LEU A 355 6.56 38.94 20.90
CA LEU A 355 6.12 40.33 20.73
C LEU A 355 5.91 41.09 22.05
N PRO A 356 5.45 40.48 23.18
CA PRO A 356 5.42 41.14 24.49
C PRO A 356 6.76 41.72 24.95
N PHE A 357 7.85 40.97 24.72
CA PHE A 357 9.20 41.43 25.09
C PHE A 357 9.67 42.55 24.17
N ILE A 358 9.37 42.50 22.88
CA ILE A 358 9.68 43.57 21.94
C ILE A 358 8.91 44.85 22.33
N GLY A 359 7.62 44.74 22.63
CA GLY A 359 6.80 45.86 23.09
C GLY A 359 7.28 46.45 24.41
N PHE A 360 7.68 45.59 25.36
CA PHE A 360 8.23 46.00 26.63
C PHE A 360 9.54 46.81 26.45
N VAL A 361 10.51 46.22 25.67
CA VAL A 361 11.84 46.84 25.53
C VAL A 361 11.84 48.05 24.63
N MET A 362 11.11 48.03 23.51
CA MET A 362 11.19 49.09 22.48
C MET A 362 10.13 50.16 22.63
N LEU A 363 8.96 49.82 23.18
CA LEU A 363 7.81 50.71 23.23
C LEU A 363 7.44 51.13 24.68
N GLY A 364 8.14 50.59 25.68
CA GLY A 364 7.87 50.87 27.09
C GLY A 364 6.50 50.33 27.58
N TRP A 365 5.96 49.31 26.90
CA TRP A 365 4.68 48.70 27.32
C TRP A 365 4.88 47.85 28.59
N PRO A 366 3.86 47.70 29.44
CA PRO A 366 3.90 46.69 30.47
C PRO A 366 4.09 45.32 29.84
N LEU A 367 4.90 44.42 30.45
CA LEU A 367 5.17 43.09 29.91
C LEU A 367 3.90 42.25 29.91
N ALA A 368 3.32 41.99 28.75
CA ALA A 368 2.02 41.34 28.64
C ALA A 368 2.07 39.80 28.92
N LEU A 369 3.25 39.16 28.81
CA LEU A 369 3.41 37.75 29.04
C LEU A 369 4.73 37.43 29.80
N PRO A 370 4.68 37.18 31.11
CA PRO A 370 5.83 36.76 31.90
C PRO A 370 6.35 35.35 31.50
N VAL A 371 7.64 35.11 31.73
CA VAL A 371 8.35 33.86 31.33
C VAL A 371 7.67 32.59 31.86
N LEU A 372 7.16 32.59 33.10
CA LEU A 372 6.47 31.42 33.66
C LEU A 372 5.22 31.05 32.88
N LEU A 373 4.49 32.02 32.35
CA LEU A 373 3.32 31.75 31.50
C LEU A 373 3.73 31.24 30.12
N ILE A 374 4.89 31.65 29.57
CA ILE A 374 5.44 31.02 28.36
C ILE A 374 5.72 29.53 28.59
N LEU A 375 6.36 29.19 29.72
CA LEU A 375 6.58 27.79 30.06
C LEU A 375 5.27 27.03 30.26
N ALA A 376 4.23 27.66 30.82
CA ALA A 376 2.91 27.05 30.92
C ALA A 376 2.26 26.78 29.55
N ILE A 377 2.51 27.66 28.56
CA ILE A 377 2.06 27.44 27.18
C ILE A 377 2.83 26.25 26.58
N ASP A 378 4.16 26.34 26.51
CA ASP A 378 4.98 25.39 25.76
C ASP A 378 4.94 23.97 26.34
N LEU A 379 5.00 23.84 27.67
CA LEU A 379 5.01 22.54 28.34
C LEU A 379 3.61 22.07 28.77
N GLY A 380 2.69 22.99 29.00
CA GLY A 380 1.36 22.68 29.54
C GLY A 380 0.29 22.58 28.45
N THR A 381 0.10 23.63 27.65
CA THR A 381 -1.01 23.67 26.69
C THR A 381 -0.66 23.10 25.33
N ASP A 382 0.54 23.36 24.79
CA ASP A 382 0.88 23.00 23.41
C ASP A 382 1.20 21.51 23.19
N MET A 383 1.68 20.78 24.21
CA MET A 383 2.19 19.40 24.04
C MET A 383 1.13 18.40 23.63
N ILE A 384 0.00 18.33 24.31
CA ILE A 384 -1.04 17.33 24.01
C ILE A 384 -1.70 17.59 22.65
N PRO A 385 -2.09 18.82 22.31
CA PRO A 385 -2.60 19.16 20.99
C PRO A 385 -1.61 18.86 19.86
N ALA A 386 -0.34 19.18 20.05
CA ALA A 386 0.72 18.92 19.08
C ALA A 386 0.86 17.42 18.79
N ILE A 387 0.87 16.57 19.83
CA ILE A 387 0.88 15.09 19.69
C ILE A 387 -0.41 14.62 18.98
N ALA A 388 -1.55 15.23 19.27
CA ALA A 388 -2.83 14.89 18.65
C ALA A 388 -2.82 15.14 17.13
N LEU A 389 -2.18 16.24 16.66
CA LEU A 389 -1.98 16.51 15.23
C LEU A 389 -1.12 15.42 14.56
N GLY A 390 -0.15 14.83 15.27
CA GLY A 390 0.66 13.73 14.78
C GLY A 390 -0.15 12.45 14.45
N LYS A 391 -1.33 12.29 15.03
CA LYS A 391 -2.25 11.15 14.81
C LYS A 391 -3.46 11.49 13.93
N GLU A 392 -3.44 12.61 13.19
CA GLU A 392 -4.53 12.99 12.30
C GLU A 392 -4.61 12.02 11.11
N LYS A 393 -5.84 11.75 10.65
CA LYS A 393 -6.10 10.88 9.50
C LYS A 393 -5.60 11.51 8.21
N SER A 394 -5.32 10.62 7.22
CA SER A 394 -4.91 11.07 5.88
C SER A 394 -5.99 11.90 5.20
N GLU A 395 -5.61 13.02 4.60
CA GLU A 395 -6.49 13.76 3.69
C GLU A 395 -6.87 12.88 2.47
N LYS A 396 -8.08 13.05 1.94
CA LYS A 396 -8.62 12.22 0.85
C LYS A 396 -7.81 12.27 -0.44
N ASP A 397 -7.09 13.35 -0.67
CA ASP A 397 -6.29 13.60 -1.88
C ASP A 397 -4.81 13.22 -1.74
N VAL A 398 -4.38 12.65 -0.61
CA VAL A 398 -2.96 12.33 -0.34
C VAL A 398 -2.34 11.42 -1.42
N MET A 399 -3.13 10.51 -1.99
CA MET A 399 -2.73 9.62 -3.08
C MET A 399 -3.03 10.17 -4.49
N LYS A 400 -3.47 11.42 -4.61
CA LYS A 400 -3.60 12.15 -5.89
C LYS A 400 -2.50 13.19 -6.07
N GLN A 401 -1.66 13.35 -5.06
CA GLN A 401 -0.55 14.29 -5.08
C GLN A 401 0.67 13.66 -5.75
N LYS A 402 1.37 14.45 -6.56
CA LYS A 402 2.66 14.02 -7.12
C LYS A 402 3.70 13.80 -6.02
N PRO A 403 4.71 12.95 -6.24
CA PRO A 403 5.83 12.81 -5.33
C PRO A 403 6.50 14.16 -5.08
N ARG A 404 6.98 14.38 -3.86
CA ARG A 404 7.71 15.58 -3.49
C ARG A 404 9.08 15.59 -4.15
N LYS A 405 9.59 16.77 -4.42
CA LYS A 405 10.99 16.93 -4.84
C LYS A 405 11.90 16.63 -3.65
N THR A 406 13.03 16.00 -3.91
CA THR A 406 14.06 15.71 -2.87
C THR A 406 14.61 16.98 -2.22
N SER A 407 14.58 18.11 -2.95
CA SER A 407 14.97 19.44 -2.45
C SER A 407 13.92 20.11 -1.55
N GLU A 408 12.71 19.55 -1.41
CA GLU A 408 11.66 20.14 -0.58
C GLU A 408 11.97 19.95 0.91
N LYS A 409 12.18 21.07 1.61
CA LYS A 409 12.44 21.11 3.05
C LYS A 409 11.12 21.04 3.84
N LEU A 410 11.18 20.47 5.05
CA LEU A 410 10.05 20.49 6.01
C LEU A 410 9.64 21.92 6.34
N LEU A 411 10.62 22.76 6.68
CA LEU A 411 10.46 24.18 6.86
C LEU A 411 10.68 24.88 5.52
N ASN A 412 9.66 25.52 5.02
CA ASN A 412 9.72 26.34 3.82
C ASN A 412 9.12 27.74 4.09
N TRP A 413 9.39 28.68 3.19
CA TRP A 413 8.90 30.04 3.31
C TRP A 413 7.37 30.14 3.45
N GLY A 414 6.61 29.24 2.82
CA GLY A 414 5.16 29.22 2.96
C GLY A 414 4.71 28.93 4.41
N ILE A 415 5.37 28.00 5.09
CA ILE A 415 5.10 27.69 6.50
C ILE A 415 5.51 28.87 7.38
N LEU A 416 6.71 29.45 7.17
CA LEU A 416 7.19 30.57 7.98
C LEU A 416 6.31 31.81 7.84
N ILE A 417 5.95 32.19 6.61
CA ILE A 417 5.07 33.34 6.36
C ILE A 417 3.68 33.10 6.98
N ARG A 418 3.13 31.90 6.84
CA ARG A 418 1.84 31.57 7.47
C ARG A 418 1.93 31.68 8.99
N SER A 419 2.90 31.02 9.59
CA SER A 419 2.98 30.91 11.05
C SER A 419 3.42 32.22 11.71
N TYR A 420 4.47 32.86 11.22
CA TYR A 420 5.01 34.07 11.82
C TYR A 420 4.36 35.33 11.28
N GLY A 421 4.22 35.44 9.96
CA GLY A 421 3.76 36.67 9.33
C GLY A 421 2.24 36.87 9.33
N PHE A 422 1.48 35.80 9.54
CA PHE A 422 0.04 35.84 9.38
C PHE A 422 -0.73 35.38 10.61
N VAL A 423 -0.77 34.08 10.87
CA VAL A 423 -1.59 33.51 11.97
C VAL A 423 -1.04 33.94 13.32
N GLY A 424 0.29 33.88 13.52
CA GLY A 424 0.93 34.34 14.75
C GLY A 424 0.71 35.80 15.05
N MET A 425 0.73 36.66 14.00
CA MET A 425 0.42 38.07 14.16
C MET A 425 -1.05 38.31 14.56
N ILE A 426 -2.00 37.55 14.01
CA ILE A 426 -3.41 37.61 14.42
C ILE A 426 -3.55 37.18 15.89
N GLN A 427 -2.89 36.10 16.32
CA GLN A 427 -2.91 35.67 17.72
C GLN A 427 -2.36 36.76 18.65
N ALA A 428 -1.19 37.32 18.34
CA ALA A 428 -0.56 38.34 19.14
C ALA A 428 -1.41 39.62 19.21
N ALA A 429 -1.90 40.08 18.06
CA ALA A 429 -2.77 41.27 18.01
C ALA A 429 -4.05 41.09 18.83
N SER A 430 -4.69 39.93 18.70
CA SER A 430 -5.88 39.57 19.50
C SER A 430 -5.60 39.63 21.00
N SER A 431 -4.46 39.03 21.41
CA SER A 431 -4.08 39.01 22.82
C SER A 431 -3.72 40.38 23.35
N PHE A 432 -3.05 41.25 22.57
CA PHE A 432 -2.79 42.65 22.95
C PHE A 432 -4.06 43.48 23.05
N VAL A 433 -5.04 43.27 22.17
CA VAL A 433 -6.34 43.94 22.29
C VAL A 433 -6.99 43.65 23.63
N ILE A 434 -7.03 42.39 24.06
CA ILE A 434 -7.58 42.02 25.37
C ILE A 434 -6.75 42.61 26.51
N PHE A 435 -5.41 42.56 26.41
CA PHE A 435 -4.50 43.09 27.41
C PHE A 435 -4.73 44.58 27.66
N PHE A 436 -4.66 45.38 26.61
CA PHE A 436 -4.85 46.81 26.70
C PHE A 436 -6.29 47.22 27.04
N MET A 437 -7.28 46.47 26.58
CA MET A 437 -8.68 46.70 26.94
C MET A 437 -8.89 46.58 28.46
N ILE A 438 -8.33 45.52 29.08
CA ILE A 438 -8.40 45.36 30.54
C ILE A 438 -7.68 46.51 31.26
N LEU A 439 -6.47 46.89 30.80
CA LEU A 439 -5.71 47.98 31.40
C LEU A 439 -6.45 49.34 31.32
N PHE A 440 -6.97 49.70 30.13
CA PHE A 440 -7.69 50.97 29.95
C PHE A 440 -9.02 51.03 30.70
N GLU A 441 -9.78 49.92 30.72
CA GLU A 441 -11.02 49.86 31.53
C GLU A 441 -10.71 49.99 33.03
N GLY A 442 -9.54 49.50 33.48
CA GLY A 442 -9.07 49.65 34.86
C GLY A 442 -8.45 50.99 35.19
N GLY A 443 -8.44 51.95 34.23
CA GLY A 443 -7.96 53.30 34.44
C GLY A 443 -6.47 53.54 34.20
N TRP A 444 -5.74 52.53 33.68
CA TRP A 444 -4.35 52.71 33.26
C TRP A 444 -4.29 53.64 32.03
N THR A 445 -3.29 54.54 32.03
CA THR A 445 -3.04 55.46 30.92
C THR A 445 -1.71 55.15 30.25
N TRP A 446 -1.62 55.48 28.95
CA TRP A 446 -0.41 55.21 28.18
C TRP A 446 0.82 55.91 28.76
N GLY A 447 1.92 55.14 28.97
CA GLY A 447 3.15 55.61 29.58
C GLY A 447 3.18 55.60 31.12
N GLN A 448 2.12 55.16 31.77
CA GLN A 448 2.09 55.00 33.22
C GLN A 448 2.79 53.70 33.63
N ASP A 449 3.69 53.78 34.60
CA ASP A 449 4.28 52.60 35.24
C ASP A 449 3.23 51.84 36.06
N ILE A 450 3.22 50.54 35.92
CA ILE A 450 2.35 49.66 36.70
C ILE A 450 3.20 48.55 37.37
N ALA A 451 2.98 48.32 38.64
CA ALA A 451 3.72 47.30 39.37
C ALA A 451 3.29 45.89 38.95
N ILE A 452 4.23 44.93 38.89
CA ILE A 452 3.94 43.54 38.56
C ILE A 452 3.03 42.86 39.61
N THR A 453 2.93 43.41 40.81
CA THR A 453 2.05 42.95 41.90
C THR A 453 0.67 43.64 41.87
N ASP A 454 0.44 44.59 40.95
CA ASP A 454 -0.83 45.30 40.83
C ASP A 454 -1.92 44.32 40.35
N PRO A 455 -3.05 44.21 41.03
CA PRO A 455 -4.17 43.35 40.63
C PRO A 455 -4.66 43.62 39.19
N LEU A 456 -4.66 44.87 38.75
CA LEU A 456 -5.06 45.24 37.38
C LEU A 456 -4.07 44.68 36.37
N TYR A 457 -2.75 44.80 36.62
CA TYR A 457 -1.72 44.22 35.76
C TYR A 457 -1.84 42.71 35.68
N MET A 458 -2.00 42.02 36.85
CA MET A 458 -2.13 40.54 36.88
C MET A 458 -3.40 40.09 36.13
N THR A 459 -4.51 40.83 36.21
CA THR A 459 -5.74 40.58 35.45
C THR A 459 -5.50 40.73 33.95
N ALA A 460 -4.78 41.79 33.52
CA ALA A 460 -4.48 42.02 32.12
C ALA A 460 -3.56 40.95 31.54
N VAL A 461 -2.52 40.54 32.27
CA VAL A 461 -1.66 39.40 31.93
C VAL A 461 -2.45 38.09 31.78
N SER A 462 -3.39 37.84 32.68
CA SER A 462 -4.29 36.68 32.61
C SER A 462 -5.19 36.75 31.39
N GLY A 463 -5.68 37.93 31.02
CA GLY A 463 -6.47 38.14 29.81
C GLY A 463 -5.66 37.86 28.53
N PHE A 464 -4.40 38.35 28.49
CA PHE A 464 -3.48 38.06 27.39
C PHE A 464 -3.24 36.57 27.24
N PHE A 465 -2.88 35.87 28.34
CA PHE A 465 -2.66 34.45 28.39
C PHE A 465 -3.89 33.63 27.95
N GLY A 466 -5.08 33.99 28.49
CA GLY A 466 -6.34 33.33 28.12
C GLY A 466 -6.69 33.50 26.64
N CYS A 467 -6.40 34.69 26.07
CA CYS A 467 -6.64 34.97 24.65
C CYS A 467 -5.70 34.11 23.76
N ILE A 468 -4.42 33.95 24.15
CA ILE A 468 -3.50 33.06 23.44
C ILE A 468 -4.07 31.64 23.39
N ILE A 469 -4.48 31.07 24.52
CA ILE A 469 -5.01 29.70 24.59
C ILE A 469 -6.26 29.55 23.71
N VAL A 470 -7.19 30.50 23.77
CA VAL A 470 -8.37 30.45 22.89
C VAL A 470 -7.96 30.51 21.42
N ALA A 471 -7.03 31.40 21.05
CA ALA A 471 -6.54 31.50 19.68
C ALA A 471 -5.80 30.23 19.21
N GLN A 472 -5.03 29.57 20.11
CA GLN A 472 -4.37 28.29 19.85
C GLN A 472 -5.38 27.17 19.56
N ILE A 473 -6.52 27.11 20.24
CA ILE A 473 -7.60 26.16 19.93
C ILE A 473 -8.08 26.30 18.48
N PHE A 474 -8.29 27.54 18.01
CA PHE A 474 -8.69 27.78 16.62
C PHE A 474 -7.58 27.47 15.62
N ASP A 475 -6.32 27.75 15.95
CA ASP A 475 -5.19 27.37 15.10
C ASP A 475 -4.99 25.85 15.08
N LEU A 476 -5.13 25.16 16.22
CA LEU A 476 -5.13 23.68 16.29
C LEU A 476 -6.16 23.09 15.32
N LEU A 477 -7.40 23.59 15.37
CA LEU A 477 -8.46 23.15 14.45
C LEU A 477 -8.09 23.44 13.00
N SER A 478 -7.48 24.59 12.70
CA SER A 478 -7.04 24.96 11.36
C SER A 478 -5.93 24.06 10.83
N CYS A 479 -4.99 23.62 11.69
CA CYS A 479 -3.85 22.79 11.35
C CYS A 479 -4.19 21.32 11.09
N ARG A 480 -5.39 20.85 11.44
CA ARG A 480 -5.84 19.45 11.20
C ARG A 480 -5.85 19.06 9.74
N THR A 481 -6.12 20.02 8.87
CA THR A 481 -6.10 19.83 7.42
C THR A 481 -5.25 20.91 6.77
N ARG A 482 -4.48 20.55 5.75
CA ARG A 482 -3.63 21.52 5.05
C ARG A 482 -4.30 22.10 3.79
N ARG A 483 -5.10 21.29 3.12
CA ARG A 483 -5.69 21.60 1.80
C ARG A 483 -7.21 21.51 1.81
N GLN A 484 -7.77 20.58 2.58
CA GLN A 484 -9.21 20.40 2.69
C GLN A 484 -9.81 21.24 3.82
N THR A 485 -11.11 21.50 3.74
CA THR A 485 -11.81 22.13 4.87
C THR A 485 -11.75 21.24 6.12
N VAL A 486 -11.60 21.86 7.27
CA VAL A 486 -11.69 21.16 8.54
C VAL A 486 -13.12 20.66 8.81
N PHE A 487 -14.12 21.36 8.29
CA PHE A 487 -15.54 21.00 8.43
C PHE A 487 -15.92 19.89 7.46
N ASN A 488 -15.52 18.66 7.79
CA ASN A 488 -15.82 17.47 7.01
C ASN A 488 -16.36 16.36 7.91
N LYS A 489 -16.76 15.21 7.33
CA LYS A 489 -17.34 14.08 8.07
C LYS A 489 -16.36 13.46 9.10
N ASP A 490 -15.07 13.72 8.95
CA ASP A 490 -14.03 13.22 9.84
C ASP A 490 -13.68 14.18 10.98
N PHE A 491 -14.42 15.31 11.14
CA PHE A 491 -14.16 16.31 12.17
C PHE A 491 -14.01 15.72 13.58
N PHE A 492 -14.87 14.79 13.97
CA PHE A 492 -14.83 14.12 15.27
C PHE A 492 -13.99 12.84 15.31
N SER A 493 -13.27 12.51 14.24
CA SER A 493 -12.57 11.22 14.11
C SER A 493 -11.32 11.11 14.99
N ASN A 494 -10.65 12.22 15.30
CA ASN A 494 -9.47 12.25 16.15
C ASN A 494 -9.86 12.77 17.55
N LYS A 495 -10.15 11.84 18.45
CA LYS A 495 -10.56 12.17 19.84
C LYS A 495 -9.46 12.86 20.65
N LEU A 496 -8.18 12.65 20.29
CA LEU A 496 -7.06 13.27 21.01
C LEU A 496 -7.04 14.80 20.83
N ILE A 497 -7.53 15.34 19.73
CA ILE A 497 -7.68 16.79 19.54
C ILE A 497 -8.60 17.38 20.62
N PHE A 498 -9.74 16.74 20.86
CA PHE A 498 -10.69 17.21 21.88
C PHE A 498 -10.17 17.02 23.30
N ILE A 499 -9.39 15.98 23.55
CA ILE A 499 -8.67 15.80 24.83
C ILE A 499 -7.63 16.92 24.99
N GLY A 500 -6.90 17.27 23.92
CA GLY A 500 -5.97 18.39 23.92
C GLY A 500 -6.65 19.70 24.28
N ILE A 501 -7.73 20.04 23.57
CA ILE A 501 -8.54 21.25 23.87
C ILE A 501 -9.03 21.26 25.31
N ALA A 502 -9.55 20.14 25.80
CA ALA A 502 -10.00 20.04 27.19
C ALA A 502 -8.85 20.24 28.20
N SER A 503 -7.65 19.72 27.90
CA SER A 503 -6.47 19.89 28.76
C SER A 503 -5.98 21.35 28.78
N GLU A 504 -5.99 22.04 27.64
CA GLU A 504 -5.67 23.47 27.56
C GLU A 504 -6.62 24.32 28.41
N LEU A 505 -7.92 24.11 28.24
CA LEU A 505 -8.93 24.82 29.01
C LEU A 505 -8.88 24.50 30.51
N LEU A 506 -8.64 23.23 30.85
CA LEU A 506 -8.49 22.81 32.25
C LEU A 506 -7.28 23.48 32.89
N LEU A 507 -6.15 23.53 32.20
CA LEU A 507 -4.94 24.19 32.71
C LEU A 507 -5.14 25.70 32.83
N LEU A 508 -5.80 26.36 31.86
CA LEU A 508 -6.17 27.75 31.94
C LEU A 508 -7.00 28.06 33.19
N VAL A 509 -8.08 27.28 33.39
CA VAL A 509 -8.93 27.44 34.58
C VAL A 509 -8.15 27.17 35.86
N ALA A 510 -7.30 26.15 35.89
CA ALA A 510 -6.48 25.87 37.06
C ALA A 510 -5.53 27.03 37.42
N ILE A 511 -4.82 27.61 36.44
CA ILE A 511 -3.89 28.73 36.62
C ILE A 511 -4.65 29.99 37.10
N LEU A 512 -5.85 30.23 36.57
CA LEU A 512 -6.62 31.44 36.90
C LEU A 512 -7.38 31.36 38.24
N TYR A 513 -7.79 30.17 38.66
CA TYR A 513 -8.70 30.05 39.80
C TYR A 513 -8.13 29.29 41.02
N THR A 514 -6.93 28.64 40.88
CA THR A 514 -6.32 27.97 42.05
C THR A 514 -5.38 28.93 42.77
N PRO A 515 -5.61 29.27 44.08
CA PRO A 515 -4.83 30.28 44.78
C PRO A 515 -3.30 30.03 44.80
N PHE A 516 -2.90 28.75 44.88
CA PHE A 516 -1.48 28.37 44.79
C PHE A 516 -0.87 28.72 43.42
N LEU A 517 -1.56 28.37 42.33
CA LEU A 517 -1.10 28.63 40.96
C LEU A 517 -1.13 30.12 40.63
N GLN A 518 -2.11 30.86 41.12
CA GLN A 518 -2.16 32.32 40.96
C GLN A 518 -0.90 33.00 41.56
N LYS A 519 -0.46 32.53 42.72
CA LYS A 519 0.79 33.06 43.33
C LYS A 519 2.02 32.70 42.49
N VAL A 520 2.07 31.47 41.97
CA VAL A 520 3.21 31.00 41.16
C VAL A 520 3.31 31.77 39.86
N PHE A 521 2.19 31.90 39.15
CA PHE A 521 2.13 32.49 37.80
C PHE A 521 1.85 34.00 37.80
N SER A 522 1.61 34.62 38.96
CA SER A 522 1.22 36.05 39.10
C SER A 522 0.01 36.37 38.27
N THR A 523 -1.07 35.60 38.42
CA THR A 523 -2.31 35.72 37.65
C THR A 523 -3.49 36.06 38.56
N GLN A 524 -4.51 36.66 37.98
CA GLN A 524 -5.81 36.88 38.61
C GLN A 524 -6.94 36.61 37.61
N PRO A 525 -8.12 36.15 38.06
CA PRO A 525 -9.27 35.97 37.17
C PRO A 525 -9.67 37.27 36.48
N PHE A 526 -9.95 37.22 35.19
CA PHE A 526 -10.52 38.31 34.43
C PHE A 526 -12.06 38.19 34.33
N ASP A 527 -12.73 39.26 34.00
CA ASP A 527 -14.18 39.28 33.82
C ASP A 527 -14.59 38.39 32.62
N LEU A 528 -15.62 37.56 32.81
CA LEU A 528 -16.16 36.69 31.79
C LEU A 528 -16.68 37.42 30.54
N LYS A 529 -16.93 38.74 30.63
CA LYS A 529 -17.36 39.59 29.50
C LYS A 529 -16.34 39.60 28.34
N TYR A 530 -15.05 39.31 28.61
CA TYR A 530 -14.01 39.26 27.57
C TYR A 530 -14.01 37.94 26.77
N ILE A 531 -14.58 36.85 27.31
CA ILE A 531 -14.59 35.53 26.68
C ILE A 531 -15.23 35.54 25.28
N PRO A 532 -16.43 36.13 25.07
CA PRO A 532 -17.02 36.22 23.73
C PRO A 532 -16.12 36.92 22.71
N LEU A 533 -15.40 37.99 23.13
CA LEU A 533 -14.47 38.69 22.27
C LEU A 533 -13.24 37.83 21.93
N MET A 534 -12.67 37.10 22.90
CA MET A 534 -11.57 36.17 22.67
C MET A 534 -11.96 35.09 21.64
N PHE A 535 -13.16 34.51 21.76
CA PHE A 535 -13.69 33.55 20.81
C PHE A 535 -13.94 34.17 19.42
N ALA A 536 -14.47 35.38 19.35
CA ALA A 536 -14.67 36.07 18.10
C ALA A 536 -13.33 36.33 17.38
N MET A 537 -12.31 36.80 18.10
CA MET A 537 -10.97 37.03 17.54
C MET A 537 -10.27 35.75 17.18
N GLY A 538 -10.35 34.68 17.99
CA GLY A 538 -9.81 33.36 17.66
C GLY A 538 -10.46 32.78 16.41
N SER A 539 -11.77 32.97 16.22
CA SER A 539 -12.49 32.47 15.04
C SER A 539 -12.00 33.09 13.73
N VAL A 540 -11.45 34.31 13.76
CA VAL A 540 -10.83 34.96 12.59
C VAL A 540 -9.72 34.07 12.01
N ILE A 541 -8.92 33.44 12.86
CA ILE A 541 -7.83 32.51 12.42
C ILE A 541 -8.43 31.37 11.58
N LEU A 542 -9.48 30.73 12.08
CA LEU A 542 -10.11 29.62 11.39
C LEU A 542 -10.76 30.07 10.06
N ILE A 543 -11.46 31.20 10.07
CA ILE A 543 -12.12 31.76 8.89
C ILE A 543 -11.09 32.06 7.80
N VAL A 544 -10.03 32.75 8.15
CA VAL A 544 -8.97 33.12 7.21
C VAL A 544 -8.25 31.88 6.65
N GLU A 545 -7.96 30.90 7.49
CA GLU A 545 -7.37 29.64 7.03
C GLU A 545 -8.31 28.84 6.10
N GLU A 546 -9.60 28.82 6.38
CA GLU A 546 -10.57 28.17 5.48
C GLU A 546 -10.70 28.93 4.14
N ILE A 547 -10.62 30.27 4.14
CA ILE A 547 -10.54 31.08 2.90
C ILE A 547 -9.26 30.72 2.11
N ARG A 548 -8.09 30.66 2.78
CA ARG A 548 -6.83 30.25 2.15
C ARG A 548 -6.94 28.85 1.52
N LYS A 549 -7.49 27.86 2.25
CA LYS A 549 -7.71 26.50 1.75
C LYS A 549 -8.69 26.48 0.57
N PHE A 550 -9.73 27.29 0.61
CA PHE A 550 -10.68 27.44 -0.50
C PHE A 550 -10.00 28.00 -1.75
N LEU A 551 -9.21 29.07 -1.62
CA LEU A 551 -8.45 29.67 -2.71
C LEU A 551 -7.43 28.68 -3.29
N TYR A 552 -6.77 27.91 -2.45
CA TYR A 552 -5.88 26.86 -2.89
C TYR A 552 -6.60 25.80 -3.73
N ARG A 553 -7.74 25.29 -3.26
CA ARG A 553 -8.50 24.26 -4.00
C ARG A 553 -9.03 24.76 -5.35
N LYS A 554 -9.44 26.03 -5.41
CA LYS A 554 -10.09 26.59 -6.61
C LYS A 554 -9.08 27.15 -7.62
N TYR A 555 -8.04 27.80 -7.14
CA TYR A 555 -7.12 28.57 -7.99
C TYR A 555 -5.66 28.11 -7.89
N ASN A 556 -5.35 27.14 -7.06
CA ASN A 556 -3.98 26.68 -6.76
C ASN A 556 -3.04 27.80 -6.26
N ILE A 557 -3.60 28.80 -5.57
CA ILE A 557 -2.90 29.96 -5.00
C ILE A 557 -2.77 29.75 -3.49
N LEU A 558 -1.72 30.33 -2.86
CA LEU A 558 -1.48 30.26 -1.41
C LEU A 558 -1.30 28.82 -0.87
N GLY A 559 -0.76 27.93 -1.68
CA GLY A 559 -0.41 26.57 -1.25
C GLY A 559 0.76 26.60 -0.27
N ILE A 560 0.58 25.95 0.88
CA ILE A 560 1.66 25.64 1.81
C ILE A 560 2.13 24.23 1.46
N ASN A 561 3.13 24.15 0.58
CA ASN A 561 3.70 22.86 0.15
C ASN A 561 4.82 22.42 1.08
#